data_67d2989b4dacbe8a38ac29c30172b623
#
_entry.id   67d2989b4dacbe8a38ac29c30172b623
#
_cell.length_a   1.000
_cell.length_b   1.000
_cell.length_c   1.000
_cell.angle_alpha   90.00
_cell.angle_beta   90.00
_cell.angle_gamma   90.00
#
_symmetry.space_group_name_H-M   'P 1'
#
loop_
_entity.id
_entity.type
_entity.pdbx_description
1 polymer ?
#
loop_
_entity_poly.entity_id
_entity_poly.type
_entity_poly.pdbx_seq_one_letter_code
_entity_poly.pdbx_strand_id
1 'polypeptide(L)'
;MELPEGFKKFWRAYPRKMSKGQAYRAWVVNDCEKISDEIVKAVKNTKFTDDPKFIKHPANYLNAWGWLDEVEDVDKDALRDALR
;
A
#
# COMPACT_ATOMS: atom_id res chain seq x y z
N MET A 1 -21.28 -5.04 -9.52
CA MET A 1 -20.88 -4.33 -8.29
C MET A 1 -19.84 -3.29 -8.64
N GLU A 2 -20.08 -2.06 -8.21
CA GLU A 2 -19.15 -1.00 -8.53
C GLU A 2 -18.18 -0.77 -7.38
N LEU A 3 -16.90 -0.69 -7.72
CA LEU A 3 -15.86 -0.50 -6.72
C LEU A 3 -15.72 0.99 -6.37
N PRO A 4 -15.35 1.30 -5.12
CA PRO A 4 -15.13 2.69 -4.72
C PRO A 4 -14.04 3.37 -5.54
N GLU A 5 -14.17 4.67 -5.72
CA GLU A 5 -13.18 5.44 -6.49
C GLU A 5 -11.79 5.37 -5.90
N GLY A 6 -11.68 5.41 -4.59
CA GLY A 6 -10.37 5.33 -3.94
C GLY A 6 -9.67 4.02 -4.23
N PHE A 7 -10.41 2.92 -4.17
CA PHE A 7 -9.85 1.62 -4.49
C PHE A 7 -9.43 1.55 -5.96
N LYS A 8 -10.23 2.10 -6.86
CA LYS A 8 -9.88 2.11 -8.27
C LYS A 8 -8.58 2.84 -8.52
N LYS A 9 -8.40 3.98 -7.86
CA LYS A 9 -7.15 4.75 -7.98
C LYS A 9 -5.97 3.99 -7.42
N PHE A 10 -6.14 3.36 -6.27
CA PHE A 10 -5.10 2.53 -5.68
C PHE A 10 -4.72 1.40 -6.62
N TRP A 11 -5.71 0.70 -7.14
CA TRP A 11 -5.47 -0.44 -8.00
C TRP A 11 -4.67 -0.05 -9.26
N ARG A 12 -5.01 1.09 -9.84
CA ARG A 12 -4.29 1.57 -11.01
C ARG A 12 -2.85 1.97 -10.71
N ALA A 13 -2.63 2.49 -9.53
CA ALA A 13 -1.30 2.96 -9.14
C ALA A 13 -0.39 1.83 -8.68
N TYR A 14 -0.97 0.77 -8.15
CA TYR A 14 -0.16 -0.30 -7.56
C TYR A 14 0.49 -1.16 -8.66
N PRO A 15 1.82 -1.39 -8.60
CA PRO A 15 2.53 -2.05 -9.70
C PRO A 15 2.24 -3.53 -9.86
N ARG A 16 1.89 -4.23 -8.79
CA ARG A 16 1.58 -5.65 -8.89
C ARG A 16 0.09 -5.88 -8.74
N LYS A 17 -0.57 -6.23 -9.85
CA LYS A 17 -2.02 -6.35 -9.88
C LYS A 17 -2.43 -7.81 -9.77
N MET A 18 -2.44 -8.32 -8.55
CA MET A 18 -2.78 -9.71 -8.27
C MET A 18 -3.90 -9.80 -7.24
N SER A 19 -4.77 -10.77 -7.43
CA SER A 19 -5.83 -11.09 -6.46
C SER A 19 -6.68 -9.89 -6.08
N LYS A 20 -7.33 -9.30 -7.10
CA LYS A 20 -8.11 -8.07 -6.92
C LYS A 20 -9.16 -8.20 -5.84
N GLY A 21 -9.85 -9.33 -5.78
CA GLY A 21 -10.88 -9.56 -4.77
C GLY A 21 -10.34 -9.51 -3.35
N GLN A 22 -9.19 -10.12 -3.14
CA GLN A 22 -8.54 -10.07 -1.83
C GLN A 22 -8.08 -8.66 -1.50
N ALA A 23 -7.58 -7.95 -2.51
CA ALA A 23 -7.17 -6.56 -2.32
C ALA A 23 -8.37 -5.70 -1.91
N TYR A 24 -9.50 -5.88 -2.55
CA TYR A 24 -10.69 -5.12 -2.20
C TYR A 24 -11.16 -5.45 -0.78
N ARG A 25 -11.11 -6.73 -0.42
CA ARG A 25 -11.47 -7.12 0.95
C ARG A 25 -10.57 -6.43 1.96
N ALA A 26 -9.27 -6.43 1.71
CA ALA A 26 -8.32 -5.76 2.60
C ALA A 26 -8.60 -4.25 2.65
N TRP A 27 -8.97 -3.66 1.54
CA TRP A 27 -9.34 -2.24 1.46
C TRP A 27 -10.51 -1.94 2.38
N VAL A 28 -11.53 -2.77 2.34
CA VAL A 28 -12.73 -2.58 3.16
C VAL A 28 -12.44 -2.82 4.64
N VAL A 29 -11.74 -3.90 4.94
CA VAL A 29 -11.43 -4.28 6.33
C VAL A 29 -10.60 -3.19 7.01
N ASN A 30 -9.69 -2.59 6.28
CA ASN A 30 -8.81 -1.55 6.83
C ASN A 30 -9.38 -0.15 6.68
N ASP A 31 -10.63 -0.04 6.20
CA ASP A 31 -11.32 1.25 6.06
C ASP A 31 -10.52 2.24 5.22
N CYS A 32 -9.92 1.73 4.15
CA CYS A 32 -8.96 2.49 3.37
C CYS A 32 -9.59 3.62 2.55
N GLU A 33 -10.88 3.54 2.26
CA GLU A 33 -11.52 4.56 1.45
C GLU A 33 -11.44 5.94 2.10
N LYS A 34 -11.48 5.99 3.42
CA LYS A 34 -11.38 7.25 4.16
C LYS A 34 -10.04 7.94 3.98
N ILE A 35 -8.99 7.16 3.74
CA ILE A 35 -7.65 7.69 3.59
C ILE A 35 -7.08 7.34 2.22
N SER A 36 -7.96 7.18 1.24
CA SER A 36 -7.54 6.73 -0.08
C SER A 36 -6.50 7.64 -0.71
N ASP A 37 -6.63 8.95 -0.52
CA ASP A 37 -5.67 9.90 -1.10
C ASP A 37 -4.28 9.68 -0.51
N GLU A 38 -4.19 9.43 0.79
CA GLU A 38 -2.91 9.17 1.43
C GLU A 38 -2.30 7.87 0.92
N ILE A 39 -3.12 6.84 0.78
CA ILE A 39 -2.64 5.54 0.33
C ILE A 39 -2.15 5.64 -1.12
N VAL A 40 -2.94 6.26 -1.98
CA VAL A 40 -2.56 6.40 -3.39
C VAL A 40 -1.29 7.22 -3.51
N LYS A 41 -1.19 8.31 -2.74
CA LYS A 41 0.01 9.14 -2.75
C LYS A 41 1.23 8.34 -2.30
N ALA A 42 1.09 7.55 -1.24
CA ALA A 42 2.20 6.73 -0.75
C ALA A 42 2.64 5.72 -1.81
N VAL A 43 1.69 5.08 -2.48
CA VAL A 43 2.02 4.13 -3.54
C VAL A 43 2.78 4.82 -4.67
N LYS A 44 2.31 5.99 -5.09
CA LYS A 44 2.95 6.73 -6.17
C LYS A 44 4.36 7.18 -5.81
N ASN A 45 4.61 7.45 -4.54
CA ASN A 45 5.91 7.92 -4.08
C ASN A 45 6.85 6.79 -3.72
N THR A 46 6.37 5.57 -3.65
CA THR A 46 7.21 4.42 -3.31
C THR A 46 7.97 3.94 -4.54
N LYS A 47 9.26 3.70 -4.36
CA LYS A 47 10.07 3.12 -5.42
C LYS A 47 10.00 1.61 -5.31
N PHE A 48 9.14 1.02 -6.12
CA PHE A 48 9.05 -0.42 -6.16
C PHE A 48 10.18 -1.00 -7.00
N THR A 49 10.58 -2.21 -6.66
CA THR A 49 11.56 -2.91 -7.47
C THR A 49 11.00 -3.20 -8.88
N ASP A 50 11.89 -3.36 -9.84
CA ASP A 50 11.48 -3.67 -11.20
C ASP A 50 10.93 -5.08 -11.35
N ASP A 51 11.28 -5.97 -10.44
CA ASP A 51 10.84 -7.36 -10.51
C ASP A 51 9.56 -7.54 -9.69
N PRO A 52 8.43 -7.83 -10.33
CA PRO A 52 7.15 -7.97 -9.61
C PRO A 52 7.18 -9.06 -8.53
N LYS A 53 8.06 -10.02 -8.65
CA LYS A 53 8.16 -11.09 -7.65
C LYS A 53 8.46 -10.56 -6.26
N PHE A 54 9.15 -9.43 -6.18
CA PHE A 54 9.56 -8.86 -4.91
C PHE A 54 8.62 -7.75 -4.43
N ILE A 55 7.55 -7.50 -5.16
CA ILE A 55 6.54 -6.54 -4.75
C ILE A 55 5.42 -7.29 -4.03
N LYS A 56 5.03 -6.84 -2.86
CA LYS A 56 3.95 -7.48 -2.11
C LYS A 56 2.67 -7.49 -2.94
N HIS A 57 1.85 -8.52 -2.75
CA HIS A 57 0.50 -8.48 -3.30
C HIS A 57 -0.25 -7.28 -2.73
N PRO A 58 -1.19 -6.70 -3.49
CA PRO A 58 -1.91 -5.53 -2.99
C PRO A 58 -2.60 -5.76 -1.65
N ALA A 59 -3.20 -6.95 -1.47
CA ALA A 59 -3.85 -7.27 -0.20
C ALA A 59 -2.86 -7.25 0.96
N ASN A 60 -1.67 -7.80 0.77
CA ASN A 60 -0.66 -7.81 1.81
C ASN A 60 -0.16 -6.42 2.13
N TYR A 61 -0.02 -5.59 1.10
CA TYR A 61 0.37 -4.20 1.29
C TYR A 61 -0.65 -3.47 2.16
N LEU A 62 -1.93 -3.65 1.87
CA LEU A 62 -2.99 -3.00 2.63
C LEU A 62 -3.08 -3.52 4.05
N ASN A 63 -2.99 -4.83 4.24
CA ASN A 63 -3.07 -5.42 5.57
C ASN A 63 -1.87 -5.07 6.44
N ALA A 64 -0.73 -4.85 5.82
CA ALA A 64 0.48 -4.45 6.54
C ALA A 64 0.57 -2.94 6.72
N TRP A 65 -0.42 -2.19 6.26
CA TRP A 65 -0.45 -0.72 6.30
C TRP A 65 0.80 -0.15 5.63
N GLY A 66 1.08 -0.65 4.42
CA GLY A 66 2.30 -0.29 3.71
C GLY A 66 2.45 1.20 3.47
N TRP A 67 1.34 1.93 3.41
CA TRP A 67 1.40 3.37 3.20
C TRP A 67 2.02 4.13 4.37
N LEU A 68 2.15 3.49 5.52
CA LEU A 68 2.81 4.09 6.67
C LEU A 68 4.32 3.90 6.64
N ASP A 69 4.81 3.04 5.75
CA ASP A 69 6.25 2.83 5.64
C ASP A 69 6.91 4.08 5.07
N GLU A 70 8.06 4.41 5.63
CA GLU A 70 8.80 5.56 5.14
C GLU A 70 9.34 5.28 3.74
N VAL A 71 9.06 6.19 2.82
CA VAL A 71 9.54 6.02 1.46
C VAL A 71 11.05 6.02 1.41
N GLU A 72 11.67 6.85 2.22
CA GLU A 72 13.10 7.01 2.21
C GLU A 72 13.83 5.99 3.06
N ASP A 73 13.15 5.30 3.89
CA ASP A 73 13.70 4.18 4.63
C ASP A 73 15.04 4.42 5.32
N VAL A 74 15.37 5.68 5.48
CA VAL A 74 16.71 6.02 5.92
C VAL A 74 16.86 5.76 7.39
N ASP A 75 15.80 5.96 8.13
CA ASP A 75 15.88 6.06 9.56
C ASP A 75 15.14 4.99 10.31
N LYS A 76 14.79 3.89 9.66
CA LYS A 76 14.11 2.83 10.38
C LYS A 76 14.94 2.31 11.53
N ASP A 77 16.23 2.11 11.29
CA ASP A 77 17.10 1.64 12.35
C ASP A 77 17.33 2.70 13.42
N ALA A 78 17.50 3.94 12.99
CA ALA A 78 17.66 5.04 13.92
C ALA A 78 16.39 5.24 14.75
N LEU A 79 15.23 5.13 14.10
CA LEU A 79 13.98 5.23 14.82
C LEU A 79 13.82 4.10 15.81
N ARG A 80 14.21 2.91 15.43
CA ARG A 80 14.15 1.77 16.32
C ARG A 80 15.03 1.97 17.53
N ASP A 81 16.23 2.52 17.31
CA ASP A 81 17.15 2.81 18.39
C ASP A 81 16.58 3.87 19.32
N ALA A 82 15.91 4.85 18.76
CA ALA A 82 15.31 5.91 19.56
C ALA A 82 14.16 5.40 20.43
N LEU A 83 13.55 4.30 20.03
CA LEU A 83 12.41 3.74 20.76
C LEU A 83 12.80 2.75 21.85
N ARG A 84 14.06 2.46 22.01
CA ARG A 84 14.53 1.55 23.04
C ARG A 84 14.52 2.18 24.43
#